data_3449caa02935e22a56657091a34b1770
#
_entry.id   3449caa02935e22a56657091a34b1770
#
_cell.length_a   1.000
_cell.length_b   1.000
_cell.length_c   1.000
_cell.angle_alpha   90.00
_cell.angle_beta   90.00
_cell.angle_gamma   90.00
#
_symmetry.space_group_name_H-M   'P 1'
#
loop_
_entity.id
_entity.type
_entity.pdbx_description
1 polymer ?
#
loop_
_entity_poly.entity_id
_entity_poly.type
_entity_poly.pdbx_seq_one_letter_code
_entity_poly.pdbx_strand_id
1 'polypeptide(L)'
;MKSAFWFSFIDRINLKIFFILLFVYQILFTFQGLDLSDEGFVGTFYQQIFSNPESVQYNFMFWLSGIVGGVFNHFFGESGIWGLRVFSAVLTTASIILVYKLLKPYLNATHLKIGLIVVTLFLSNNTKVFHYNYLSVLFYILTISFLFKGLKENGWSYFFISGVFVAMDTLTRIPSIVNIGLVIAIFYHGYKNKTAFSHQFKQSLFFIVGFAGGILLMLMVMKLIGHFDIFINALKLVVQMGGSADEGHYGLLKLIQQFLGSYSASLKYAFIILLFLLLVAVGVDYYRTGPYYRKWILEIFKYLLILFVAFLAVVKVIDHKMLLYFLTGTSLMAGFLILMSDGIIELKTLMLMGCYILLAYPFGSSAGLITVGIYSLWIAFPIAADYFLNIRKADVSVNILESNAQFKAKLLAEGIQWNAVKRYTTILCIGACLYYAWYYPFFDYHERTDMRYSVNSKYLRGVYTTKERANVMNELISESSKYIKPGDYLLAYHSMPLFNYITRTVPYVRNSMPWFYNTSVFNAELNLAYERTKVLPVIIRQKRKTFGKSGSAWPDPEPFYDAIWYKKNAPRDSCMNIFLEKNNYSKVWENQMFEILTPPVSK
;
A
#
# COMPACT_ATOMS: atom_id res chain seq x y z
N MET A 1 -4.96 -12.35 -38.27
CA MET A 1 -5.52 -13.38 -37.39
C MET A 1 -4.56 -13.94 -36.31
N LYS A 2 -3.29 -13.54 -36.20
CA LYS A 2 -2.36 -14.06 -35.15
C LYS A 2 -2.23 -13.17 -33.91
N SER A 3 -3.04 -12.13 -33.72
CA SER A 3 -2.99 -11.24 -32.53
C SER A 3 -3.67 -11.82 -31.29
N ALA A 4 -4.36 -12.94 -31.42
CA ALA A 4 -5.20 -13.52 -30.38
C ALA A 4 -4.44 -14.43 -29.39
N PHE A 5 -3.18 -14.79 -29.63
CA PHE A 5 -2.53 -15.90 -28.89
C PHE A 5 -2.34 -15.59 -27.39
N TRP A 6 -1.82 -14.42 -27.03
CA TRP A 6 -1.56 -14.09 -25.62
C TRP A 6 -2.83 -13.83 -24.81
N PHE A 7 -3.81 -13.11 -25.37
CA PHE A 7 -5.10 -12.91 -24.71
C PHE A 7 -5.92 -14.21 -24.67
N SER A 8 -5.80 -15.07 -25.71
CA SER A 8 -6.45 -16.38 -25.74
C SER A 8 -5.91 -17.34 -24.69
N PHE A 9 -4.63 -17.24 -24.33
CA PHE A 9 -4.07 -18.04 -23.23
C PHE A 9 -4.74 -17.68 -21.89
N ILE A 10 -4.79 -16.37 -21.53
CA ILE A 10 -5.43 -15.90 -20.28
C ILE A 10 -6.92 -16.25 -20.25
N ASP A 11 -7.58 -16.19 -21.41
CA ASP A 11 -8.99 -16.54 -21.54
C ASP A 11 -9.26 -18.02 -21.22
N ARG A 12 -8.41 -18.91 -21.70
CA ARG A 12 -8.49 -20.37 -21.50
C ARG A 12 -8.17 -20.81 -20.06
N ILE A 13 -7.53 -19.98 -19.24
CA ILE A 13 -7.25 -20.33 -17.85
C ILE A 13 -8.57 -20.46 -17.09
N ASN A 14 -8.82 -21.64 -16.53
CA ASN A 14 -9.95 -21.87 -15.64
C ASN A 14 -9.90 -20.88 -14.45
N LEU A 15 -11.05 -20.37 -14.04
CA LEU A 15 -11.15 -19.34 -13.01
C LEU A 15 -10.53 -19.77 -11.65
N LYS A 16 -10.74 -21.03 -11.26
CA LYS A 16 -10.13 -21.57 -10.03
C LYS A 16 -8.60 -21.57 -10.13
N ILE A 17 -8.08 -22.06 -11.28
CA ILE A 17 -6.64 -22.05 -11.55
C ILE A 17 -6.09 -20.63 -11.56
N PHE A 18 -6.81 -19.67 -12.14
CA PHE A 18 -6.42 -18.26 -12.13
C PHE A 18 -6.19 -17.72 -10.72
N PHE A 19 -7.13 -17.94 -9.80
CA PHE A 19 -6.99 -17.49 -8.41
C PHE A 19 -5.88 -18.23 -7.67
N ILE A 20 -5.72 -19.55 -7.93
CA ILE A 20 -4.63 -20.33 -7.35
C ILE A 20 -3.27 -19.79 -7.83
N LEU A 21 -3.12 -19.47 -9.11
CA LEU A 21 -1.87 -18.92 -9.65
C LEU A 21 -1.53 -17.56 -9.03
N LEU A 22 -2.51 -16.68 -8.84
CA LEU A 22 -2.29 -15.39 -8.16
C LEU A 22 -1.94 -15.57 -6.67
N PHE A 23 -2.56 -16.52 -5.99
CA PHE A 23 -2.20 -16.85 -4.62
C PHE A 23 -0.78 -17.41 -4.52
N VAL A 24 -0.45 -18.42 -5.33
CA VAL A 24 0.89 -19.01 -5.38
C VAL A 24 1.96 -17.98 -5.71
N TYR A 25 1.69 -17.07 -6.66
CA TYR A 25 2.59 -15.97 -6.98
C TYR A 25 2.90 -15.11 -5.72
N GLN A 26 1.89 -14.76 -4.93
CA GLN A 26 2.10 -13.99 -3.71
C GLN A 26 2.94 -14.76 -2.70
N ILE A 27 2.67 -16.05 -2.52
CA ILE A 27 3.42 -16.93 -1.60
C ILE A 27 4.90 -17.04 -2.00
N LEU A 28 5.22 -17.11 -3.29
CA LEU A 28 6.62 -17.21 -3.76
C LEU A 28 7.51 -16.07 -3.26
N PHE A 29 6.93 -14.89 -3.00
CA PHE A 29 7.68 -13.72 -2.52
C PHE A 29 7.62 -13.51 -1.00
N THR A 30 6.99 -14.42 -0.25
CA THR A 30 6.92 -14.31 1.22
C THR A 30 8.19 -14.72 1.94
N PHE A 31 9.06 -15.50 1.29
CA PHE A 31 10.25 -16.09 1.90
C PHE A 31 11.47 -15.16 1.93
N GLN A 32 11.47 -14.07 1.19
CA GLN A 32 12.65 -13.25 0.97
C GLN A 32 12.40 -11.78 1.31
N GLY A 33 13.44 -11.16 1.88
CA GLY A 33 13.44 -9.79 2.35
C GLY A 33 13.29 -9.70 3.86
N LEU A 34 14.19 -8.97 4.53
CA LEU A 34 14.21 -8.72 5.96
C LEU A 34 13.88 -7.24 6.22
N ASP A 35 12.65 -6.97 6.61
CA ASP A 35 12.20 -5.63 6.98
C ASP A 35 12.26 -5.45 8.50
N LEU A 36 13.21 -4.63 8.97
CA LEU A 36 13.36 -4.34 10.40
C LEU A 36 12.31 -3.36 10.92
N SER A 37 11.62 -2.66 10.03
CA SER A 37 10.78 -1.49 10.29
C SER A 37 9.28 -1.87 10.31
N ASP A 38 8.60 -1.90 9.15
CA ASP A 38 7.15 -2.04 9.09
C ASP A 38 6.66 -3.40 9.58
N GLU A 39 7.37 -4.49 9.26
CA GLU A 39 7.00 -5.84 9.71
C GLU A 39 7.12 -5.98 11.23
N GLY A 40 8.18 -5.39 11.80
CA GLY A 40 8.36 -5.34 13.24
C GLY A 40 7.31 -4.48 13.93
N PHE A 41 6.94 -3.35 13.34
CA PHE A 41 5.95 -2.43 13.88
C PHE A 41 4.58 -3.10 14.04
N VAL A 42 4.10 -3.77 13.01
CA VAL A 42 2.81 -4.45 13.07
C VAL A 42 2.90 -5.76 13.87
N GLY A 43 3.99 -6.53 13.72
CA GLY A 43 4.21 -7.76 14.48
C GLY A 43 4.21 -7.50 16.01
N THR A 44 4.93 -6.48 16.46
CA THR A 44 4.96 -6.07 17.88
C THR A 44 3.58 -5.62 18.35
N PHE A 45 2.84 -4.86 17.52
CA PHE A 45 1.47 -4.48 17.85
C PHE A 45 0.57 -5.70 18.09
N TYR A 46 0.58 -6.68 17.18
CA TYR A 46 -0.23 -7.89 17.30
C TYR A 46 0.16 -8.75 18.49
N GLN A 47 1.43 -8.74 18.85
CA GLN A 47 1.94 -9.48 19.99
C GLN A 47 1.52 -8.84 21.33
N GLN A 48 1.45 -7.51 21.39
CA GLN A 48 1.24 -6.75 22.63
C GLN A 48 -0.21 -6.30 22.86
N ILE A 49 -1.07 -6.26 21.83
CA ILE A 49 -2.39 -5.63 21.92
C ILE A 49 -3.29 -6.21 23.02
N PHE A 50 -3.16 -7.50 23.35
CA PHE A 50 -3.94 -8.14 24.41
C PHE A 50 -3.20 -8.26 25.74
N SER A 51 -1.87 -8.34 25.71
CA SER A 51 -1.06 -8.54 26.93
C SER A 51 -0.57 -7.23 27.55
N ASN A 52 -0.13 -6.28 26.73
CA ASN A 52 0.43 -4.99 27.17
C ASN A 52 -0.05 -3.86 26.23
N PRO A 53 -1.37 -3.61 26.13
CA PRO A 53 -1.92 -2.70 25.11
C PRO A 53 -1.38 -1.26 25.21
N GLU A 54 -1.07 -0.78 26.42
CA GLU A 54 -0.50 0.55 26.61
C GLU A 54 0.89 0.70 25.99
N SER A 55 1.69 -0.37 25.92
CA SER A 55 3.03 -0.34 25.33
C SER A 55 3.03 -0.07 23.84
N VAL A 56 1.90 -0.23 23.19
CA VAL A 56 1.66 -0.06 21.76
C VAL A 56 0.53 0.95 21.49
N GLN A 57 0.34 1.90 22.41
CA GLN A 57 -0.73 2.91 22.34
C GLN A 57 -0.79 3.63 20.99
N TYR A 58 0.37 4.01 20.42
CA TYR A 58 0.42 4.68 19.12
C TYR A 58 -0.28 3.87 18.01
N ASN A 59 -0.18 2.54 18.04
CA ASN A 59 -0.75 1.64 17.03
C ASN A 59 -2.29 1.55 17.11
N PHE A 60 -2.92 2.08 18.17
CA PHE A 60 -4.37 2.05 18.32
C PHE A 60 -5.13 2.87 17.26
N MET A 61 -4.45 3.71 16.49
CA MET A 61 -5.00 4.30 15.26
C MET A 61 -5.39 3.24 14.21
N PHE A 62 -4.91 2.02 14.37
CA PHE A 62 -5.16 0.86 13.53
C PHE A 62 -5.84 -0.26 14.33
N TRP A 63 -6.68 0.10 15.31
CA TRP A 63 -7.19 -0.80 16.35
C TRP A 63 -7.77 -2.10 15.79
N LEU A 64 -8.67 -2.04 14.79
CA LEU A 64 -9.32 -3.24 14.27
C LEU A 64 -8.31 -4.16 13.55
N SER A 65 -7.32 -3.61 12.86
CA SER A 65 -6.20 -4.37 12.34
C SER A 65 -5.39 -5.04 13.45
N GLY A 66 -5.20 -4.34 14.58
CA GLY A 66 -4.58 -4.89 15.77
C GLY A 66 -5.36 -6.08 16.36
N ILE A 67 -6.68 -5.97 16.48
CA ILE A 67 -7.52 -7.07 16.95
C ILE A 67 -7.41 -8.28 16.03
N VAL A 68 -7.58 -8.10 14.71
CA VAL A 68 -7.48 -9.20 13.74
C VAL A 68 -6.08 -9.82 13.74
N GLY A 69 -5.02 -9.00 13.72
CA GLY A 69 -3.65 -9.48 13.77
C GLY A 69 -3.28 -10.11 15.13
N GLY A 70 -3.79 -9.56 16.22
CA GLY A 70 -3.61 -10.12 17.57
C GLY A 70 -4.28 -11.48 17.74
N VAL A 71 -5.50 -11.65 17.23
CA VAL A 71 -6.17 -12.96 17.17
C VAL A 71 -5.37 -13.95 16.31
N PHE A 72 -4.91 -13.54 15.12
CA PHE A 72 -4.03 -14.37 14.30
C PHE A 72 -2.76 -14.76 15.06
N ASN A 73 -2.10 -13.80 15.69
CA ASN A 73 -0.88 -14.04 16.46
C ASN A 73 -1.12 -14.95 17.68
N HIS A 74 -2.30 -14.89 18.30
CA HIS A 74 -2.65 -15.78 19.41
C HIS A 74 -2.68 -17.26 18.97
N PHE A 75 -3.30 -17.56 17.81
CA PHE A 75 -3.42 -18.93 17.31
C PHE A 75 -2.21 -19.39 16.49
N PHE A 76 -1.56 -18.49 15.77
CA PHE A 76 -0.52 -18.81 14.78
C PHE A 76 0.80 -18.07 15.04
N GLY A 77 1.02 -17.49 16.22
CA GLY A 77 2.21 -16.69 16.54
C GLY A 77 3.54 -17.41 16.34
N GLU A 78 3.54 -18.74 16.47
CA GLU A 78 4.72 -19.57 16.20
C GLU A 78 5.16 -19.56 14.73
N SER A 79 4.28 -19.20 13.80
CA SER A 79 4.61 -19.03 12.38
C SER A 79 5.40 -17.76 12.09
N GLY A 80 5.53 -16.85 13.05
CA GLY A 80 6.33 -15.64 12.97
C GLY A 80 5.91 -14.69 11.85
N ILE A 81 6.89 -13.96 11.34
CA ILE A 81 6.70 -13.00 10.23
C ILE A 81 6.20 -13.72 8.96
N TRP A 82 6.71 -14.91 8.67
CA TRP A 82 6.26 -15.66 7.51
C TRP A 82 4.75 -15.96 7.54
N GLY A 83 4.22 -16.37 8.69
CA GLY A 83 2.78 -16.59 8.86
C GLY A 83 1.94 -15.33 8.61
N LEU A 84 2.38 -14.17 9.09
CA LEU A 84 1.73 -12.89 8.83
C LEU A 84 1.77 -12.51 7.34
N ARG A 85 2.84 -12.87 6.62
CA ARG A 85 2.95 -12.67 5.17
C ARG A 85 1.98 -13.59 4.40
N VAL A 86 1.84 -14.85 4.84
CA VAL A 86 0.85 -15.78 4.25
C VAL A 86 -0.57 -15.27 4.50
N PHE A 87 -0.85 -14.75 5.69
CA PHE A 87 -2.16 -14.19 6.03
C PHE A 87 -2.53 -13.01 5.13
N SER A 88 -1.59 -12.12 4.82
CA SER A 88 -1.83 -11.04 3.84
C SER A 88 -2.15 -11.56 2.45
N ALA A 89 -1.48 -12.63 1.99
CA ALA A 89 -1.76 -13.25 0.69
C ALA A 89 -3.18 -13.86 0.64
N VAL A 90 -3.66 -14.44 1.74
CA VAL A 90 -5.05 -14.94 1.86
C VAL A 90 -6.04 -13.77 1.73
N LEU A 91 -5.86 -12.67 2.46
CA LEU A 91 -6.75 -11.50 2.40
C LEU A 91 -6.74 -10.83 1.02
N THR A 92 -5.55 -10.73 0.41
CA THR A 92 -5.44 -10.19 -0.95
C THR A 92 -6.18 -11.08 -1.96
N THR A 93 -6.06 -12.40 -1.83
CA THR A 93 -6.77 -13.34 -2.72
C THR A 93 -8.28 -13.25 -2.52
N ALA A 94 -8.76 -13.11 -1.28
CA ALA A 94 -10.17 -12.85 -1.00
C ALA A 94 -10.65 -11.55 -1.67
N SER A 95 -9.87 -10.48 -1.58
CA SER A 95 -10.14 -9.20 -2.24
C SER A 95 -10.20 -9.34 -3.76
N ILE A 96 -9.27 -10.07 -4.38
CA ILE A 96 -9.27 -10.36 -5.83
C ILE A 96 -10.55 -11.08 -6.25
N ILE A 97 -10.98 -12.09 -5.49
CA ILE A 97 -12.21 -12.84 -5.77
C ILE A 97 -13.44 -11.95 -5.68
N LEU A 98 -13.51 -11.07 -4.67
CA LEU A 98 -14.62 -10.13 -4.51
C LEU A 98 -14.69 -9.12 -5.66
N VAL A 99 -13.55 -8.51 -6.03
CA VAL A 99 -13.47 -7.58 -7.17
C VAL A 99 -13.85 -8.28 -8.46
N TYR A 100 -13.35 -9.49 -8.69
CA TYR A 100 -13.72 -10.26 -9.88
C TYR A 100 -15.22 -10.50 -9.94
N LYS A 101 -15.86 -10.94 -8.84
CA LYS A 101 -17.31 -11.18 -8.77
C LYS A 101 -18.10 -9.89 -9.00
N LEU A 102 -17.65 -8.77 -8.45
CA LEU A 102 -18.30 -7.47 -8.59
C LEU A 102 -18.26 -6.96 -10.04
N LEU A 103 -17.11 -7.06 -10.71
CA LEU A 103 -16.87 -6.43 -12.01
C LEU A 103 -17.19 -7.32 -13.21
N LYS A 104 -17.15 -8.67 -13.06
CA LYS A 104 -17.37 -9.63 -14.14
C LYS A 104 -18.63 -9.40 -14.97
N PRO A 105 -19.80 -9.02 -14.37
CA PRO A 105 -21.03 -8.79 -15.16
C PRO A 105 -20.94 -7.63 -16.17
N TYR A 106 -19.98 -6.72 -15.99
CA TYR A 106 -19.88 -5.46 -16.71
C TYR A 106 -18.63 -5.37 -17.60
N LEU A 107 -17.64 -6.25 -17.42
CA LEU A 107 -16.35 -6.22 -18.10
C LEU A 107 -16.08 -7.50 -18.87
N ASN A 108 -15.24 -7.40 -19.90
CA ASN A 108 -14.70 -8.57 -20.56
C ASN A 108 -13.86 -9.39 -19.57
N ALA A 109 -14.14 -10.69 -19.46
CA ALA A 109 -13.51 -11.56 -18.46
C ALA A 109 -11.97 -11.60 -18.59
N THR A 110 -11.45 -11.63 -19.83
CA THR A 110 -10.00 -11.65 -20.09
C THR A 110 -9.35 -10.33 -19.69
N HIS A 111 -9.95 -9.20 -20.03
CA HIS A 111 -9.44 -7.88 -19.66
C HIS A 111 -9.47 -7.65 -18.15
N LEU A 112 -10.53 -8.11 -17.49
CA LEU A 112 -10.63 -8.09 -16.03
C LEU A 112 -9.52 -8.92 -15.38
N LYS A 113 -9.24 -10.14 -15.88
CA LYS A 113 -8.11 -10.95 -15.42
C LYS A 113 -6.79 -10.20 -15.58
N ILE A 114 -6.55 -9.53 -16.72
CA ILE A 114 -5.33 -8.74 -16.97
C ILE A 114 -5.22 -7.60 -15.96
N GLY A 115 -6.29 -6.84 -15.74
CA GLY A 115 -6.30 -5.76 -14.75
C GLY A 115 -5.95 -6.25 -13.34
N LEU A 116 -6.54 -7.37 -12.92
CA LEU A 116 -6.26 -8.00 -11.63
C LEU A 116 -4.82 -8.53 -11.53
N ILE A 117 -4.26 -9.12 -12.61
CA ILE A 117 -2.85 -9.52 -12.66
C ILE A 117 -1.97 -8.31 -12.39
N VAL A 118 -2.15 -7.21 -13.13
CA VAL A 118 -1.29 -6.02 -12.99
C VAL A 118 -1.35 -5.46 -11.57
N VAL A 119 -2.54 -5.30 -10.98
CA VAL A 119 -2.67 -4.80 -9.60
C VAL A 119 -2.01 -5.75 -8.59
N THR A 120 -2.20 -7.07 -8.74
CA THR A 120 -1.60 -8.06 -7.85
C THR A 120 -0.08 -8.09 -7.95
N LEU A 121 0.46 -8.08 -9.18
CA LEU A 121 1.90 -8.04 -9.41
C LEU A 121 2.51 -6.75 -8.85
N PHE A 122 1.83 -5.61 -9.03
CA PHE A 122 2.29 -4.33 -8.54
C PHE A 122 2.29 -4.27 -7.01
N LEU A 123 1.27 -4.85 -6.34
CA LEU A 123 1.22 -4.97 -4.88
C LEU A 123 2.42 -5.72 -4.30
N SER A 124 3.04 -6.62 -5.07
CA SER A 124 4.22 -7.37 -4.65
C SER A 124 5.45 -6.51 -4.37
N ASN A 125 5.42 -5.24 -4.75
CA ASN A 125 6.49 -4.26 -4.49
C ASN A 125 6.34 -3.53 -3.15
N ASN A 126 5.38 -3.91 -2.32
CA ASN A 126 5.14 -3.32 -1.01
C ASN A 126 5.37 -4.35 0.11
N THR A 127 5.23 -3.92 1.38
CA THR A 127 5.38 -4.82 2.53
C THR A 127 4.48 -6.05 2.38
N LYS A 128 5.02 -7.21 2.74
CA LYS A 128 4.33 -8.50 2.61
C LYS A 128 3.55 -8.88 3.85
N VAL A 129 3.93 -8.37 5.00
CA VAL A 129 3.28 -8.70 6.26
C VAL A 129 1.83 -8.18 6.28
N PHE A 130 0.94 -8.91 6.92
CA PHE A 130 -0.40 -8.42 7.19
C PHE A 130 -0.33 -7.11 7.98
N HIS A 131 -0.94 -6.06 7.44
CA HIS A 131 -1.10 -4.77 8.12
C HIS A 131 -2.43 -4.13 7.71
N TYR A 132 -2.74 -2.98 8.32
CA TYR A 132 -4.03 -2.29 8.20
C TYR A 132 -4.49 -2.03 6.75
N ASN A 133 -3.59 -1.79 5.79
CA ASN A 133 -4.01 -1.53 4.41
C ASN A 133 -4.63 -2.77 3.73
N TYR A 134 -4.19 -4.00 4.03
CA TYR A 134 -4.81 -5.21 3.47
C TYR A 134 -6.24 -5.39 3.94
N LEU A 135 -6.48 -5.13 5.22
CA LEU A 135 -7.81 -5.22 5.80
C LEU A 135 -8.72 -4.07 5.33
N SER A 136 -8.17 -2.86 5.21
CA SER A 136 -8.87 -1.69 4.66
C SER A 136 -9.30 -1.91 3.21
N VAL A 137 -8.44 -2.52 2.36
CA VAL A 137 -8.81 -2.94 0.99
C VAL A 137 -10.02 -3.85 1.01
N LEU A 138 -10.01 -4.87 1.86
CA LEU A 138 -11.14 -5.81 1.96
C LEU A 138 -12.43 -5.06 2.35
N PHE A 139 -12.37 -4.17 3.33
CA PHE A 139 -13.54 -3.45 3.81
C PHE A 139 -14.08 -2.44 2.80
N TYR A 140 -13.24 -1.66 2.12
CA TYR A 140 -13.80 -0.76 1.10
C TYR A 140 -14.36 -1.52 -0.12
N ILE A 141 -13.80 -2.68 -0.49
CA ILE A 141 -14.39 -3.53 -1.55
C ILE A 141 -15.77 -4.05 -1.10
N LEU A 142 -15.91 -4.49 0.16
CA LEU A 142 -17.19 -4.89 0.73
C LEU A 142 -18.16 -3.71 0.78
N THR A 143 -17.72 -2.53 1.21
CA THR A 143 -18.50 -1.29 1.19
C THR A 143 -19.07 -1.04 -0.21
N ILE A 144 -18.22 -1.02 -1.24
CA ILE A 144 -18.63 -0.80 -2.63
C ILE A 144 -19.59 -1.89 -3.09
N SER A 145 -19.29 -3.15 -2.75
CA SER A 145 -20.12 -4.30 -3.18
C SER A 145 -21.53 -4.22 -2.60
N PHE A 146 -21.66 -3.93 -1.31
CA PHE A 146 -22.97 -3.80 -0.66
C PHE A 146 -23.70 -2.51 -1.08
N LEU A 147 -22.99 -1.38 -1.19
CA LEU A 147 -23.55 -0.12 -1.66
C LEU A 147 -24.12 -0.28 -3.08
N PHE A 148 -23.33 -0.87 -3.98
CA PHE A 148 -23.72 -1.11 -5.35
C PHE A 148 -24.91 -2.09 -5.44
N LYS A 149 -24.92 -3.15 -4.62
CA LYS A 149 -26.04 -4.08 -4.54
C LYS A 149 -27.33 -3.38 -4.04
N GLY A 150 -27.19 -2.49 -3.05
CA GLY A 150 -28.30 -1.65 -2.57
C GLY A 150 -28.87 -0.75 -3.65
N LEU A 151 -28.03 -0.14 -4.48
CA LEU A 151 -28.45 0.70 -5.61
C LEU A 151 -29.18 -0.11 -6.68
N LYS A 152 -28.75 -1.35 -6.95
CA LYS A 152 -29.34 -2.21 -7.97
C LYS A 152 -30.65 -2.85 -7.52
N GLU A 153 -30.72 -3.31 -6.27
CA GLU A 153 -31.86 -4.10 -5.75
C GLU A 153 -32.81 -3.24 -4.88
N ASN A 154 -32.50 -1.96 -4.66
CA ASN A 154 -33.26 -1.04 -3.78
C ASN A 154 -33.45 -1.57 -2.34
N GLY A 155 -32.51 -2.39 -1.87
CA GLY A 155 -32.57 -3.02 -0.55
C GLY A 155 -31.94 -2.16 0.56
N TRP A 156 -32.74 -1.69 1.53
CA TRP A 156 -32.31 -0.82 2.65
C TRP A 156 -31.20 -1.42 3.50
N SER A 157 -31.26 -2.74 3.75
CA SER A 157 -30.25 -3.47 4.54
C SER A 157 -28.85 -3.38 3.92
N TYR A 158 -28.75 -3.33 2.60
CA TYR A 158 -27.46 -3.23 1.92
C TYR A 158 -26.77 -1.88 2.15
N PHE A 159 -27.54 -0.77 2.19
CA PHE A 159 -27.01 0.54 2.52
C PHE A 159 -26.50 0.56 3.98
N PHE A 160 -27.30 0.01 4.91
CA PHE A 160 -26.90 -0.09 6.30
C PHE A 160 -25.60 -0.92 6.46
N ILE A 161 -25.55 -2.12 5.89
CA ILE A 161 -24.36 -3.00 5.95
C ILE A 161 -23.13 -2.32 5.31
N SER A 162 -23.33 -1.62 4.18
CA SER A 162 -22.26 -0.84 3.55
C SER A 162 -21.69 0.23 4.49
N GLY A 163 -22.56 0.94 5.22
CA GLY A 163 -22.14 1.90 6.26
C GLY A 163 -21.35 1.24 7.39
N VAL A 164 -21.78 0.06 7.85
CA VAL A 164 -21.04 -0.71 8.87
C VAL A 164 -19.61 -1.06 8.37
N PHE A 165 -19.45 -1.44 7.11
CA PHE A 165 -18.11 -1.70 6.57
C PHE A 165 -17.25 -0.43 6.48
N VAL A 166 -17.82 0.75 6.23
CA VAL A 166 -17.06 2.02 6.35
C VAL A 166 -16.60 2.25 7.78
N ALA A 167 -17.43 1.93 8.78
CA ALA A 167 -17.05 2.04 10.19
C ALA A 167 -15.89 1.09 10.53
N MET A 168 -15.95 -0.16 10.07
CA MET A 168 -14.87 -1.14 10.24
C MET A 168 -13.59 -0.67 9.55
N ASP A 169 -13.66 -0.15 8.33
CA ASP A 169 -12.52 0.42 7.62
C ASP A 169 -11.92 1.62 8.37
N THR A 170 -12.76 2.52 8.90
CA THR A 170 -12.32 3.65 9.71
C THR A 170 -11.51 3.21 10.94
N LEU A 171 -11.95 2.18 11.66
CA LEU A 171 -11.23 1.68 12.83
C LEU A 171 -10.05 0.74 12.47
N THR A 172 -9.99 0.31 11.22
CA THR A 172 -8.80 -0.33 10.66
C THR A 172 -7.71 0.70 10.33
N ARG A 173 -8.11 1.88 9.85
CA ARG A 173 -7.25 2.99 9.47
C ARG A 173 -8.05 4.29 9.56
N ILE A 174 -7.80 5.11 10.57
CA ILE A 174 -8.61 6.32 10.86
C ILE A 174 -8.86 7.21 9.63
N PRO A 175 -7.87 7.51 8.75
CA PRO A 175 -8.12 8.30 7.55
C PRO A 175 -9.16 7.70 6.59
N SER A 176 -9.47 6.40 6.68
CA SER A 176 -10.52 5.78 5.86
C SER A 176 -11.93 6.27 6.16
N ILE A 177 -12.12 7.11 7.18
CA ILE A 177 -13.39 7.83 7.44
C ILE A 177 -13.86 8.61 6.21
N VAL A 178 -12.93 9.06 5.36
CA VAL A 178 -13.27 9.74 4.10
C VAL A 178 -14.13 8.87 3.18
N ASN A 179 -14.13 7.53 3.35
CA ASN A 179 -14.95 6.60 2.56
C ASN A 179 -16.46 6.75 2.80
N ILE A 180 -16.88 7.51 3.83
CA ILE A 180 -18.25 8.03 3.95
C ILE A 180 -18.70 8.77 2.69
N GLY A 181 -17.79 9.47 2.01
CA GLY A 181 -18.08 10.20 0.79
C GLY A 181 -18.49 9.31 -0.41
N LEU A 182 -18.40 7.97 -0.29
CA LEU A 182 -19.02 7.05 -1.25
C LEU A 182 -20.54 7.25 -1.37
N VAL A 183 -21.17 7.95 -0.42
CA VAL A 183 -22.56 8.42 -0.51
C VAL A 183 -22.85 9.18 -1.80
N ILE A 184 -21.85 9.83 -2.42
CA ILE A 184 -21.96 10.52 -3.70
C ILE A 184 -22.46 9.59 -4.82
N ALA A 185 -22.14 8.30 -4.74
CA ALA A 185 -22.58 7.30 -5.70
C ALA A 185 -24.11 7.08 -5.66
N ILE A 186 -24.76 7.27 -4.49
CA ILE A 186 -26.22 7.19 -4.33
C ILE A 186 -26.86 8.30 -5.13
N PHE A 187 -26.39 9.53 -4.95
CA PHE A 187 -26.92 10.71 -5.65
C PHE A 187 -26.63 10.64 -7.17
N TYR A 188 -25.45 10.24 -7.56
CA TYR A 188 -25.09 10.06 -8.97
C TYR A 188 -25.98 9.01 -9.66
N HIS A 189 -26.11 7.83 -9.05
CA HIS A 189 -26.94 6.75 -9.58
C HIS A 189 -28.43 7.16 -9.65
N GLY A 190 -28.91 7.79 -8.58
CA GLY A 190 -30.27 8.30 -8.51
C GLY A 190 -30.57 9.40 -9.54
N TYR A 191 -29.64 10.35 -9.74
CA TYR A 191 -29.76 11.38 -10.76
C TYR A 191 -29.85 10.77 -12.16
N LYS A 192 -28.97 9.82 -12.50
CA LYS A 192 -28.97 9.15 -13.80
C LYS A 192 -30.23 8.30 -14.04
N ASN A 193 -30.80 7.69 -13.02
CA ASN A 193 -32.01 6.90 -13.08
C ASN A 193 -33.29 7.73 -12.82
N LYS A 194 -33.16 9.06 -12.65
CA LYS A 194 -34.28 9.98 -12.39
C LYS A 194 -35.12 9.59 -11.17
N THR A 195 -34.50 8.99 -10.14
CA THR A 195 -35.19 8.66 -8.89
C THR A 195 -35.43 9.91 -8.05
N ALA A 196 -36.54 9.93 -7.27
CA ALA A 196 -36.85 11.08 -6.42
C ALA A 196 -35.73 11.35 -5.40
N PHE A 197 -35.39 12.62 -5.18
CA PHE A 197 -34.39 13.05 -4.22
C PHE A 197 -34.64 12.52 -2.79
N SER A 198 -35.91 12.52 -2.38
CA SER A 198 -36.33 11.95 -1.09
C SER A 198 -35.96 10.48 -0.92
N HIS A 199 -36.00 9.70 -2.00
CA HIS A 199 -35.56 8.29 -1.98
C HIS A 199 -34.05 8.17 -1.85
N GLN A 200 -33.28 8.97 -2.61
CA GLN A 200 -31.82 9.04 -2.50
C GLN A 200 -31.37 9.48 -1.10
N PHE A 201 -32.07 10.46 -0.52
CA PHE A 201 -31.80 10.93 0.83
C PHE A 201 -32.03 9.83 1.88
N LYS A 202 -33.14 9.08 1.78
CA LYS A 202 -33.40 7.93 2.65
C LYS A 202 -32.32 6.86 2.53
N GLN A 203 -31.89 6.50 1.31
CA GLN A 203 -30.80 5.55 1.08
C GLN A 203 -29.50 6.02 1.74
N SER A 204 -29.17 7.31 1.60
CA SER A 204 -28.02 7.93 2.23
C SER A 204 -28.12 7.91 3.75
N LEU A 205 -29.32 8.16 4.29
CA LEU A 205 -29.56 8.09 5.73
C LEU A 205 -29.31 6.69 6.30
N PHE A 206 -29.79 5.63 5.63
CA PHE A 206 -29.52 4.24 6.05
C PHE A 206 -28.02 3.92 6.00
N PHE A 207 -27.28 4.40 5.01
CA PHE A 207 -25.83 4.27 4.94
C PHE A 207 -25.13 4.97 6.13
N ILE A 208 -25.51 6.20 6.45
CA ILE A 208 -24.95 6.96 7.58
C ILE A 208 -25.34 6.33 8.93
N VAL A 209 -26.58 5.86 9.08
CA VAL A 209 -27.01 5.15 10.31
C VAL A 209 -26.22 3.84 10.47
N GLY A 210 -25.94 3.12 9.39
CA GLY A 210 -25.08 1.95 9.40
C GLY A 210 -23.66 2.27 9.86
N PHE A 211 -23.09 3.38 9.35
CA PHE A 211 -21.78 3.87 9.78
C PHE A 211 -21.78 4.23 11.28
N ALA A 212 -22.72 5.06 11.72
CA ALA A 212 -22.81 5.47 13.11
C ALA A 212 -23.01 4.27 14.06
N GLY A 213 -23.92 3.35 13.69
CA GLY A 213 -24.15 2.12 14.45
C GLY A 213 -22.92 1.22 14.52
N GLY A 214 -22.19 1.10 13.40
CA GLY A 214 -20.92 0.37 13.34
C GLY A 214 -19.85 0.97 14.25
N ILE A 215 -19.66 2.29 14.22
CA ILE A 215 -18.73 3.00 15.13
C ILE A 215 -19.13 2.77 16.58
N LEU A 216 -20.41 2.99 16.94
CA LEU A 216 -20.88 2.83 18.32
C LEU A 216 -20.66 1.38 18.82
N LEU A 217 -20.97 0.38 18.01
CA LEU A 217 -20.74 -1.01 18.35
C LEU A 217 -19.25 -1.28 18.63
N MET A 218 -18.35 -0.80 17.77
CA MET A 218 -16.91 -1.02 17.95
C MET A 218 -16.36 -0.26 19.17
N LEU A 219 -16.82 0.95 19.45
CA LEU A 219 -16.46 1.69 20.67
C LEU A 219 -16.95 0.97 21.92
N MET A 220 -18.14 0.36 21.87
CA MET A 220 -18.65 -0.47 22.97
C MET A 220 -17.74 -1.70 23.18
N VAL A 221 -17.33 -2.38 22.10
CA VAL A 221 -16.38 -3.50 22.19
C VAL A 221 -15.05 -3.03 22.79
N MET A 222 -14.50 -1.88 22.33
CA MET A 222 -13.30 -1.30 22.93
C MET A 222 -13.44 -1.07 24.43
N LYS A 223 -14.59 -0.55 24.87
CA LYS A 223 -14.85 -0.31 26.31
C LYS A 223 -14.89 -1.61 27.10
N LEU A 224 -15.54 -2.65 26.56
CA LEU A 224 -15.67 -3.95 27.22
C LEU A 224 -14.31 -4.66 27.42
N ILE A 225 -13.37 -4.50 26.47
CA ILE A 225 -12.03 -5.12 26.56
C ILE A 225 -10.96 -4.17 27.14
N GLY A 226 -11.34 -3.00 27.67
CA GLY A 226 -10.42 -2.04 28.29
C GLY A 226 -9.55 -1.23 27.32
N HIS A 227 -9.85 -1.24 26.03
CA HIS A 227 -9.06 -0.56 24.99
C HIS A 227 -9.49 0.87 24.69
N PHE A 228 -10.67 1.30 25.19
CA PHE A 228 -11.27 2.60 24.83
C PHE A 228 -10.39 3.79 25.23
N ASP A 229 -9.90 3.83 26.47
CA ASP A 229 -9.11 4.95 26.98
C ASP A 229 -7.75 5.04 26.27
N ILE A 230 -7.16 3.88 25.94
CA ILE A 230 -5.92 3.78 25.16
C ILE A 230 -6.14 4.35 23.75
N PHE A 231 -7.25 4.00 23.11
CA PHE A 231 -7.63 4.52 21.80
C PHE A 231 -7.81 6.05 21.80
N ILE A 232 -8.53 6.58 22.80
CA ILE A 232 -8.71 8.04 22.93
C ILE A 232 -7.36 8.75 23.15
N ASN A 233 -6.48 8.16 23.97
CA ASN A 233 -5.14 8.71 24.19
C ASN A 233 -4.26 8.63 22.93
N ALA A 234 -4.41 7.58 22.12
CA ALA A 234 -3.75 7.49 20.81
C ALA A 234 -4.20 8.61 19.86
N LEU A 235 -5.50 8.92 19.81
CA LEU A 235 -6.02 10.03 19.01
C LEU A 235 -5.46 11.39 19.48
N LYS A 236 -5.43 11.63 20.79
CA LYS A 236 -4.83 12.87 21.35
C LYS A 236 -3.36 12.99 20.97
N LEU A 237 -2.60 11.89 21.05
CA LEU A 237 -1.18 11.85 20.69
C LEU A 237 -0.95 12.25 19.23
N VAL A 238 -1.78 11.75 18.30
CA VAL A 238 -1.69 12.10 16.87
C VAL A 238 -1.96 13.58 16.63
N VAL A 239 -2.96 14.15 17.31
CA VAL A 239 -3.26 15.58 17.21
C VAL A 239 -2.07 16.42 17.72
N GLN A 240 -1.44 16.03 18.82
CA GLN A 240 -0.23 16.67 19.33
C GLN A 240 0.95 16.60 18.35
N MET A 241 1.11 15.46 17.66
CA MET A 241 2.14 15.29 16.64
C MET A 241 1.90 16.13 15.39
N GLY A 242 0.63 16.40 15.04
CA GLY A 242 0.24 17.22 13.89
C GLY A 242 0.43 18.73 14.08
N GLY A 243 0.48 19.19 15.32
CA GLY A 243 0.57 20.62 15.67
C GLY A 243 1.96 21.25 15.58
N SER A 244 3.04 20.45 15.48
CA SER A 244 4.41 20.97 15.38
C SER A 244 4.77 21.31 13.93
N ALA A 245 4.91 22.60 13.61
CA ALA A 245 5.06 23.12 12.24
C ALA A 245 6.35 22.65 11.53
N ASP A 246 7.45 22.44 12.25
CA ASP A 246 8.77 22.18 11.66
C ASP A 246 9.11 20.69 11.47
N GLU A 247 8.54 19.78 12.26
CA GLU A 247 8.83 18.34 12.20
C GLU A 247 7.59 17.50 11.79
N GLY A 248 6.40 18.12 11.70
CA GLY A 248 5.14 17.43 11.49
C GLY A 248 5.00 16.86 10.08
N HIS A 249 4.89 15.54 10.00
CA HIS A 249 4.54 14.83 8.75
C HIS A 249 3.07 15.04 8.34
N TYR A 250 2.22 15.58 9.21
CA TYR A 250 0.76 15.59 9.10
C TYR A 250 0.11 16.99 9.06
N GLY A 251 0.89 18.04 8.76
CA GLY A 251 0.30 19.37 8.57
C GLY A 251 -0.69 19.41 7.40
N LEU A 252 -1.91 19.96 7.62
CA LEU A 252 -2.99 19.95 6.61
C LEU A 252 -2.56 20.55 5.26
N LEU A 253 -1.85 21.68 5.27
CA LEU A 253 -1.36 22.32 4.05
C LEU A 253 -0.40 21.42 3.28
N LYS A 254 0.49 20.73 3.98
CA LYS A 254 1.44 19.78 3.41
C LYS A 254 0.73 18.58 2.81
N LEU A 255 -0.31 18.06 3.47
CA LEU A 255 -1.14 16.98 2.93
C LEU A 255 -1.86 17.40 1.64
N ILE A 256 -2.40 18.62 1.57
CA ILE A 256 -3.04 19.17 0.37
C ILE A 256 -2.01 19.34 -0.77
N GLN A 257 -0.85 19.94 -0.49
CA GLN A 257 0.22 20.12 -1.49
C GLN A 257 0.69 18.76 -2.04
N GLN A 258 0.86 17.77 -1.17
CA GLN A 258 1.27 16.42 -1.54
C GLN A 258 0.19 15.71 -2.36
N PHE A 259 -1.08 15.89 -2.01
CA PHE A 259 -2.21 15.40 -2.78
C PHE A 259 -2.19 15.99 -4.21
N LEU A 260 -2.22 17.31 -4.33
CA LEU A 260 -2.21 17.99 -5.63
C LEU A 260 -0.97 17.63 -6.47
N GLY A 261 0.21 17.60 -5.87
CA GLY A 261 1.45 17.22 -6.53
C GLY A 261 1.43 15.78 -7.05
N SER A 262 0.93 14.83 -6.26
CA SER A 262 0.86 13.42 -6.64
C SER A 262 -0.09 13.19 -7.82
N TYR A 263 -1.26 13.81 -7.82
CA TYR A 263 -2.24 13.62 -8.89
C TYR A 263 -1.89 14.40 -10.16
N SER A 264 -1.31 15.58 -10.04
CA SER A 264 -0.72 16.31 -11.17
C SER A 264 0.38 15.47 -11.84
N ALA A 265 1.28 14.89 -11.06
CA ALA A 265 2.29 13.97 -11.57
C ALA A 265 1.66 12.74 -12.25
N SER A 266 0.63 12.15 -11.64
CA SER A 266 -0.07 10.98 -12.22
C SER A 266 -0.66 11.28 -13.59
N LEU A 267 -1.34 12.40 -13.76
CA LEU A 267 -1.91 12.81 -15.04
C LEU A 267 -0.81 13.11 -16.07
N LYS A 268 0.26 13.80 -15.66
CA LYS A 268 1.40 14.11 -16.52
C LYS A 268 2.08 12.82 -17.02
N TYR A 269 2.38 11.87 -16.13
CA TYR A 269 3.04 10.61 -16.54
C TYR A 269 2.13 9.75 -17.40
N ALA A 270 0.83 9.65 -17.08
CA ALA A 270 -0.13 8.96 -17.92
C ALA A 270 -0.18 9.55 -19.34
N PHE A 271 -0.27 10.87 -19.44
CA PHE A 271 -0.27 11.57 -20.73
C PHE A 271 1.01 11.33 -21.52
N ILE A 272 2.19 11.49 -20.91
CA ILE A 272 3.48 11.29 -21.57
C ILE A 272 3.60 9.86 -22.09
N ILE A 273 3.27 8.85 -21.27
CA ILE A 273 3.40 7.45 -21.68
C ILE A 273 2.38 7.11 -22.78
N LEU A 274 1.14 7.58 -22.65
CA LEU A 274 0.12 7.35 -23.68
C LEU A 274 0.47 8.05 -24.99
N LEU A 275 1.01 9.27 -24.94
CA LEU A 275 1.50 9.99 -26.11
C LEU A 275 2.67 9.24 -26.76
N PHE A 276 3.63 8.78 -25.98
CA PHE A 276 4.75 7.98 -26.47
C PHE A 276 4.26 6.69 -27.15
N LEU A 277 3.35 5.96 -26.53
CA LEU A 277 2.77 4.74 -27.10
C LEU A 277 1.99 5.04 -28.40
N LEU A 278 1.30 6.16 -28.45
CA LEU A 278 0.63 6.64 -29.67
C LEU A 278 1.62 6.94 -30.78
N LEU A 279 2.69 7.68 -30.51
CA LEU A 279 3.74 8.02 -31.48
C LEU A 279 4.42 6.75 -32.01
N VAL A 280 4.69 5.78 -31.14
CA VAL A 280 5.23 4.47 -31.53
C VAL A 280 4.25 3.74 -32.46
N ALA A 281 2.96 3.73 -32.11
CA ALA A 281 1.95 3.08 -32.94
C ALA A 281 1.83 3.72 -34.32
N VAL A 282 1.82 5.06 -34.38
CA VAL A 282 1.79 5.81 -35.63
C VAL A 282 3.05 5.54 -36.47
N GLY A 283 4.24 5.57 -35.84
CA GLY A 283 5.50 5.25 -36.52
C GLY A 283 5.52 3.84 -37.11
N VAL A 284 5.09 2.85 -36.32
CA VAL A 284 4.96 1.44 -36.75
C VAL A 284 4.02 1.34 -37.97
N ASP A 285 2.90 2.05 -37.95
CA ASP A 285 1.92 1.98 -39.04
C ASP A 285 2.38 2.70 -40.28
N TYR A 286 2.92 3.91 -40.16
CA TYR A 286 3.49 4.68 -41.28
C TYR A 286 4.52 3.87 -42.06
N TYR A 287 5.40 3.18 -41.38
CA TYR A 287 6.40 2.33 -42.03
C TYR A 287 5.82 1.04 -42.61
N ARG A 288 4.75 0.48 -42.04
CA ARG A 288 4.13 -0.76 -42.53
C ARG A 288 3.45 -0.58 -43.88
N THR A 289 2.97 0.61 -44.17
CA THR A 289 2.35 0.96 -45.48
C THR A 289 3.38 1.31 -46.55
N GLY A 290 4.67 1.42 -46.19
CA GLY A 290 5.77 1.77 -47.09
C GLY A 290 6.30 0.62 -47.92
N PRO A 291 7.27 0.88 -48.89
CA PRO A 291 7.88 -0.11 -49.75
C PRO A 291 8.60 -1.22 -48.95
N TYR A 292 8.77 -2.39 -49.58
CA TYR A 292 9.22 -3.64 -48.93
C TYR A 292 10.52 -3.52 -48.11
N TYR A 293 11.49 -2.72 -48.55
CA TYR A 293 12.74 -2.48 -47.82
C TYR A 293 12.56 -1.75 -46.49
N ARG A 294 11.48 -1.01 -46.30
CA ARG A 294 11.16 -0.32 -45.02
C ARG A 294 10.60 -1.24 -43.96
N LYS A 295 9.98 -2.38 -44.34
CA LYS A 295 9.45 -3.38 -43.39
C LYS A 295 10.54 -4.00 -42.54
N TRP A 296 11.70 -4.25 -43.10
CA TRP A 296 12.86 -4.76 -42.39
C TRP A 296 13.40 -3.78 -41.34
N ILE A 297 13.55 -2.50 -41.72
CA ILE A 297 13.95 -1.44 -40.79
C ILE A 297 12.96 -1.34 -39.63
N LEU A 298 11.69 -1.54 -39.89
CA LEU A 298 10.63 -1.48 -38.87
C LEU A 298 10.69 -2.62 -37.87
N GLU A 299 10.96 -3.81 -38.31
CA GLU A 299 11.14 -4.95 -37.41
C GLU A 299 12.35 -4.71 -36.48
N ILE A 300 13.47 -4.20 -37.01
CA ILE A 300 14.62 -3.80 -36.20
C ILE A 300 14.23 -2.69 -35.21
N PHE A 301 13.51 -1.65 -35.68
CA PHE A 301 13.09 -0.54 -34.81
C PHE A 301 12.18 -1.02 -33.67
N LYS A 302 11.27 -1.97 -33.92
CA LYS A 302 10.47 -2.60 -32.87
C LYS A 302 11.35 -3.27 -31.80
N TYR A 303 12.33 -4.06 -32.22
CA TYR A 303 13.23 -4.73 -31.28
C TYR A 303 14.11 -3.74 -30.52
N LEU A 304 14.64 -2.72 -31.23
CA LEU A 304 15.41 -1.64 -30.60
C LEU A 304 14.56 -0.85 -29.60
N LEU A 305 13.29 -0.61 -29.91
CA LEU A 305 12.38 0.07 -29.00
C LEU A 305 12.05 -0.78 -27.78
N ILE A 306 11.81 -2.08 -27.96
CA ILE A 306 11.60 -3.02 -26.84
C ILE A 306 12.86 -3.08 -25.97
N LEU A 307 14.04 -3.18 -26.59
CA LEU A 307 15.33 -3.15 -25.90
C LEU A 307 15.57 -1.80 -25.22
N PHE A 308 15.23 -0.69 -25.86
CA PHE A 308 15.37 0.63 -25.27
C PHE A 308 14.42 0.83 -24.07
N VAL A 309 13.17 0.40 -24.19
CA VAL A 309 12.22 0.45 -23.06
C VAL A 309 12.64 -0.50 -21.95
N ALA A 310 13.12 -1.70 -22.28
CA ALA A 310 13.71 -2.63 -21.30
C ALA A 310 14.97 -2.03 -20.65
N PHE A 311 15.83 -1.39 -21.44
CA PHE A 311 17.01 -0.67 -20.96
C PHE A 311 16.63 0.49 -20.06
N LEU A 312 15.64 1.32 -20.42
CA LEU A 312 15.15 2.38 -19.56
C LEU A 312 14.54 1.85 -18.26
N ALA A 313 13.85 0.70 -18.32
CA ALA A 313 13.37 0.02 -17.13
C ALA A 313 14.52 -0.50 -16.24
N VAL A 314 15.56 -1.08 -16.85
CA VAL A 314 16.77 -1.57 -16.18
C VAL A 314 17.61 -0.43 -15.61
N VAL A 315 17.75 0.68 -16.33
CA VAL A 315 18.54 1.85 -15.88
C VAL A 315 17.80 2.74 -14.87
N LYS A 316 16.65 2.27 -14.33
CA LYS A 316 15.88 2.95 -13.29
C LYS A 316 15.14 4.23 -13.74
N VAL A 317 14.89 4.41 -15.02
CA VAL A 317 14.07 5.52 -15.51
C VAL A 317 12.58 5.28 -15.28
N ILE A 318 12.15 4.00 -15.28
CA ILE A 318 10.80 3.62 -14.86
C ILE A 318 10.89 3.22 -13.37
N ASP A 319 10.91 4.19 -12.49
CA ASP A 319 10.79 3.96 -11.04
C ASP A 319 9.40 3.38 -10.71
N HIS A 320 9.30 2.58 -9.65
CA HIS A 320 8.05 2.11 -9.06
C HIS A 320 7.01 3.23 -8.90
N LYS A 321 7.45 4.45 -8.56
CA LYS A 321 6.62 5.65 -8.50
C LYS A 321 6.01 6.03 -9.85
N MET A 322 6.79 5.96 -10.92
CA MET A 322 6.31 6.28 -12.27
C MET A 322 5.24 5.29 -12.72
N LEU A 323 5.42 4.00 -12.42
CA LEU A 323 4.42 2.99 -12.75
C LEU A 323 3.13 3.22 -11.95
N LEU A 324 3.22 3.55 -10.66
CA LEU A 324 2.06 3.92 -9.85
C LEU A 324 1.33 5.15 -10.42
N TYR A 325 2.08 6.20 -10.76
CA TYR A 325 1.51 7.39 -11.37
C TYR A 325 0.83 7.09 -12.71
N PHE A 326 1.43 6.23 -13.52
CA PHE A 326 0.83 5.79 -14.78
C PHE A 326 -0.48 5.02 -14.56
N LEU A 327 -0.49 4.01 -13.68
CA LEU A 327 -1.69 3.22 -13.38
C LEU A 327 -2.81 4.10 -12.79
N THR A 328 -2.46 5.03 -11.90
CA THR A 328 -3.40 5.99 -11.31
C THR A 328 -3.93 6.96 -12.35
N GLY A 329 -3.06 7.58 -13.13
CA GLY A 329 -3.44 8.55 -14.15
C GLY A 329 -4.29 7.95 -15.26
N THR A 330 -3.95 6.75 -15.75
CA THR A 330 -4.76 6.02 -16.73
C THR A 330 -6.13 5.65 -16.16
N SER A 331 -6.22 5.28 -14.88
CA SER A 331 -7.50 5.01 -14.22
C SER A 331 -8.38 6.26 -14.14
N LEU A 332 -7.80 7.41 -13.78
CA LEU A 332 -8.55 8.69 -13.73
C LEU A 332 -8.99 9.15 -15.13
N MET A 333 -8.13 9.01 -16.15
CA MET A 333 -8.49 9.35 -17.54
C MET A 333 -9.62 8.45 -18.04
N ALA A 334 -9.53 7.14 -17.83
CA ALA A 334 -10.62 6.22 -18.17
C ALA A 334 -11.91 6.57 -17.42
N GLY A 335 -11.78 6.92 -16.13
CA GLY A 335 -12.90 7.35 -15.30
C GLY A 335 -13.62 8.56 -15.89
N PHE A 336 -12.87 9.59 -16.25
CA PHE A 336 -13.43 10.77 -16.91
C PHE A 336 -14.16 10.40 -18.22
N LEU A 337 -13.52 9.63 -19.09
CA LEU A 337 -14.10 9.23 -20.39
C LEU A 337 -15.36 8.36 -20.22
N ILE A 338 -15.34 7.39 -19.30
CA ILE A 338 -16.49 6.52 -19.01
C ILE A 338 -17.66 7.33 -18.43
N LEU A 339 -17.41 8.24 -17.50
CA LEU A 339 -18.46 9.06 -16.88
C LEU A 339 -19.14 10.01 -17.89
N MET A 340 -18.37 10.52 -18.87
CA MET A 340 -18.86 11.40 -19.94
C MET A 340 -19.47 10.66 -21.13
N SER A 341 -19.25 9.35 -21.29
CA SER A 341 -19.78 8.56 -22.41
C SER A 341 -21.26 8.20 -22.21
N ASP A 342 -21.91 7.74 -23.28
CA ASP A 342 -23.23 7.13 -23.23
C ASP A 342 -23.10 5.63 -22.94
N GLY A 343 -22.82 5.28 -21.67
CA GLY A 343 -22.58 3.91 -21.26
C GLY A 343 -23.56 3.41 -20.19
N ILE A 344 -23.39 2.15 -19.79
CA ILE A 344 -24.19 1.47 -18.77
C ILE A 344 -24.03 2.19 -17.43
N ILE A 345 -25.13 2.59 -16.80
CA ILE A 345 -25.15 3.37 -15.55
C ILE A 345 -24.44 2.63 -14.42
N GLU A 346 -24.61 1.34 -14.35
CA GLU A 346 -23.96 0.48 -13.36
C GLU A 346 -22.43 0.55 -13.45
N LEU A 347 -21.88 0.47 -14.67
CA LEU A 347 -20.44 0.57 -14.88
C LEU A 347 -19.91 1.97 -14.52
N LYS A 348 -20.65 3.03 -14.88
CA LYS A 348 -20.32 4.41 -14.50
C LYS A 348 -20.33 4.60 -13.00
N THR A 349 -21.33 4.02 -12.31
CA THR A 349 -21.43 4.08 -10.84
C THR A 349 -20.24 3.36 -10.17
N LEU A 350 -19.88 2.16 -10.65
CA LEU A 350 -18.72 1.42 -10.17
C LEU A 350 -17.40 2.19 -10.43
N MET A 351 -17.28 2.80 -11.62
CA MET A 351 -16.10 3.61 -11.94
C MET A 351 -16.02 4.88 -11.09
N LEU A 352 -17.16 5.54 -10.83
CA LEU A 352 -17.21 6.69 -9.91
C LEU A 352 -16.74 6.30 -8.50
N MET A 353 -17.23 5.19 -7.96
CA MET A 353 -16.79 4.69 -6.65
C MET A 353 -15.30 4.31 -6.66
N GLY A 354 -14.82 3.67 -7.73
CA GLY A 354 -13.41 3.35 -7.91
C GLY A 354 -12.51 4.59 -7.98
N CYS A 355 -12.91 5.62 -8.74
CA CYS A 355 -12.21 6.90 -8.80
C CYS A 355 -12.25 7.63 -7.45
N TYR A 356 -13.36 7.56 -6.74
CA TYR A 356 -13.48 8.13 -5.40
C TYR A 356 -12.45 7.49 -4.45
N ILE A 357 -12.38 6.17 -4.38
CA ILE A 357 -11.37 5.46 -3.56
C ILE A 357 -9.95 5.82 -4.02
N LEU A 358 -9.71 5.87 -5.33
CA LEU A 358 -8.42 6.22 -5.87
C LEU A 358 -7.94 7.60 -5.39
N LEU A 359 -8.84 8.57 -5.27
CA LEU A 359 -8.56 9.93 -4.78
C LEU A 359 -8.53 10.00 -3.26
N ALA A 360 -9.50 9.40 -2.58
CA ALA A 360 -9.71 9.56 -1.14
C ALA A 360 -8.75 8.71 -0.30
N TYR A 361 -8.46 7.48 -0.71
CA TYR A 361 -7.67 6.53 0.08
C TYR A 361 -6.25 7.02 0.43
N PRO A 362 -5.48 7.66 -0.47
CA PRO A 362 -4.17 8.22 -0.13
C PRO A 362 -4.21 9.44 0.78
N PHE A 363 -5.37 10.06 0.97
CA PHE A 363 -5.52 11.18 1.89
C PHE A 363 -5.25 10.74 3.33
N GLY A 364 -4.51 11.55 4.08
CA GLY A 364 -4.11 11.22 5.44
C GLY A 364 -2.85 10.34 5.56
N SER A 365 -2.22 9.96 4.44
CA SER A 365 -0.89 9.35 4.44
C SER A 365 0.20 10.42 4.34
N SER A 366 1.20 10.36 5.20
CA SER A 366 2.34 11.30 5.21
C SER A 366 3.17 11.27 3.92
N ALA A 367 3.15 10.17 3.19
CA ALA A 367 3.83 10.01 1.90
C ALA A 367 2.85 10.02 0.70
N GLY A 368 1.55 10.26 0.95
CA GLY A 368 0.52 10.38 -0.08
C GLY A 368 0.38 9.15 -0.97
N LEU A 369 0.17 9.38 -2.26
CA LEU A 369 -0.06 8.32 -3.25
C LEU A 369 1.08 7.27 -3.30
N ILE A 370 2.33 7.69 -3.09
CA ILE A 370 3.51 6.84 -3.30
C ILE A 370 3.51 5.59 -2.41
N THR A 371 3.01 5.71 -1.18
CA THR A 371 3.02 4.59 -0.22
C THR A 371 1.74 3.78 -0.21
N VAL A 372 0.59 4.45 -0.28
CA VAL A 372 -0.70 3.77 -0.10
C VAL A 372 -1.54 3.70 -1.37
N GLY A 373 -1.17 4.43 -2.43
CA GLY A 373 -1.95 4.46 -3.67
C GLY A 373 -2.12 3.11 -4.36
N ILE A 374 -1.15 2.21 -4.19
CA ILE A 374 -1.25 0.85 -4.71
C ILE A 374 -2.50 0.11 -4.18
N TYR A 375 -2.89 0.39 -2.94
CA TYR A 375 -4.05 -0.22 -2.32
C TYR A 375 -5.38 0.34 -2.84
N SER A 376 -5.40 1.47 -3.55
CA SER A 376 -6.61 2.11 -4.09
C SER A 376 -6.96 1.70 -5.53
N LEU A 377 -6.12 0.90 -6.21
CA LEU A 377 -6.25 0.56 -7.63
C LEU A 377 -7.30 -0.54 -7.94
N TRP A 378 -7.78 -1.27 -6.93
CA TRP A 378 -8.50 -2.53 -7.12
C TRP A 378 -9.80 -2.44 -7.92
N ILE A 379 -10.51 -1.31 -7.92
CA ILE A 379 -11.76 -1.13 -8.67
C ILE A 379 -11.50 -0.33 -9.95
N ALA A 380 -10.87 0.84 -9.82
CA ALA A 380 -10.70 1.76 -10.95
C ALA A 380 -9.79 1.20 -12.05
N PHE A 381 -8.66 0.56 -11.68
CA PHE A 381 -7.71 0.11 -12.69
C PHE A 381 -8.22 -1.08 -13.53
N PRO A 382 -8.86 -2.14 -13.00
CA PRO A 382 -9.45 -3.18 -13.84
C PRO A 382 -10.52 -2.66 -14.82
N ILE A 383 -11.33 -1.67 -14.41
CA ILE A 383 -12.29 -1.01 -15.31
C ILE A 383 -11.56 -0.21 -16.38
N ALA A 384 -10.52 0.55 -16.00
CA ALA A 384 -9.69 1.29 -16.94
C ALA A 384 -8.97 0.37 -17.95
N ALA A 385 -8.43 -0.76 -17.47
CA ALA A 385 -7.80 -1.76 -18.32
C ALA A 385 -8.79 -2.31 -19.36
N ASP A 386 -10.01 -2.67 -18.94
CA ASP A 386 -11.05 -3.12 -19.87
C ASP A 386 -11.41 -2.02 -20.88
N TYR A 387 -11.59 -0.78 -20.42
CA TYR A 387 -11.89 0.36 -21.29
C TYR A 387 -10.83 0.52 -22.40
N PHE A 388 -9.54 0.61 -22.04
CA PHE A 388 -8.46 0.79 -23.02
C PHE A 388 -8.25 -0.44 -23.91
N LEU A 389 -8.43 -1.65 -23.36
CA LEU A 389 -8.32 -2.89 -24.13
C LEU A 389 -9.50 -3.08 -25.10
N ASN A 390 -10.66 -2.49 -24.82
CA ASN A 390 -11.86 -2.53 -25.69
C ASN A 390 -11.88 -1.44 -26.76
N ILE A 391 -11.04 -0.39 -26.68
CA ILE A 391 -11.01 0.66 -27.72
C ILE A 391 -10.83 0.00 -29.08
N ARG A 392 -11.89 -0.06 -29.85
CA ARG A 392 -11.87 -0.42 -31.27
C ARG A 392 -11.78 0.88 -32.06
N LYS A 393 -11.40 0.83 -33.35
CA LYS A 393 -11.30 1.97 -34.26
C LYS A 393 -12.29 3.08 -33.88
N ALA A 394 -11.76 4.22 -33.50
CA ALA A 394 -12.37 5.22 -32.65
C ALA A 394 -13.72 5.76 -33.12
N ASP A 395 -14.74 5.52 -32.32
CA ASP A 395 -15.82 6.48 -32.09
C ASP A 395 -15.69 7.06 -30.67
N VAL A 396 -14.69 7.90 -30.45
CA VAL A 396 -14.65 8.77 -29.26
C VAL A 396 -15.46 10.03 -29.60
N SER A 397 -16.77 9.94 -29.52
CA SER A 397 -17.64 11.13 -29.50
C SER A 397 -17.64 11.67 -28.08
N VAL A 398 -16.85 12.69 -27.81
CA VAL A 398 -16.93 13.46 -26.57
C VAL A 398 -17.96 14.57 -26.79
N ASN A 399 -19.17 14.39 -26.26
CA ASN A 399 -20.16 15.46 -26.18
C ASN A 399 -19.75 16.44 -25.07
N ILE A 400 -18.89 17.39 -25.40
CA ILE A 400 -18.57 18.52 -24.52
C ILE A 400 -19.57 19.64 -24.86
N LEU A 401 -20.55 19.84 -23.96
CA LEU A 401 -21.54 20.91 -23.97
C LEU A 401 -22.41 20.99 -25.25
N GLU A 402 -23.70 21.26 -25.07
CA GLU A 402 -24.75 21.44 -26.08
C GLU A 402 -24.50 22.54 -27.12
N SER A 403 -23.34 22.61 -27.69
CA SER A 403 -23.05 23.38 -28.88
C SER A 403 -22.76 22.40 -30.03
N ASN A 404 -23.44 22.56 -31.16
CA ASN A 404 -23.42 21.77 -32.39
C ASN A 404 -22.05 21.58 -33.08
N ALA A 405 -20.97 21.53 -32.33
CA ALA A 405 -19.65 21.10 -32.77
C ALA A 405 -19.45 19.65 -32.34
N GLN A 406 -19.97 18.71 -33.14
CA GLN A 406 -19.43 17.35 -33.17
C GLN A 406 -17.94 17.47 -33.52
N PHE A 407 -17.11 17.60 -32.51
CA PHE A 407 -15.69 17.33 -32.63
C PHE A 407 -15.57 15.82 -32.81
N LYS A 408 -15.93 15.32 -33.98
CA LYS A 408 -15.44 14.03 -34.46
C LYS A 408 -13.94 14.22 -34.59
N ALA A 409 -13.22 14.03 -33.53
CA ALA A 409 -11.84 13.64 -33.64
C ALA A 409 -11.85 12.28 -34.34
N LYS A 410 -11.98 12.29 -35.68
CA LYS A 410 -11.35 11.30 -36.53
C LYS A 410 -9.86 11.46 -36.28
N LEU A 411 -9.46 11.18 -35.05
CA LEU A 411 -8.09 11.04 -34.70
C LEU A 411 -7.56 9.91 -35.56
N LEU A 412 -6.90 10.27 -36.68
CA LEU A 412 -5.84 9.51 -37.37
C LEU A 412 -5.91 7.97 -37.24
N ALA A 413 -7.14 7.43 -37.19
CA ALA A 413 -7.37 6.09 -36.67
C ALA A 413 -7.32 5.02 -37.76
N GLU A 414 -7.25 5.37 -39.01
CA GLU A 414 -7.27 4.39 -40.10
C GLU A 414 -5.95 3.61 -40.19
N GLY A 415 -4.87 4.10 -39.60
CA GLY A 415 -3.54 3.51 -39.65
C GLY A 415 -3.02 2.88 -38.34
N ILE A 416 -3.53 3.24 -37.16
CA ILE A 416 -2.94 2.81 -35.90
C ILE A 416 -3.29 1.34 -35.55
N GLN A 417 -2.26 0.53 -35.33
CA GLN A 417 -2.43 -0.85 -34.85
C GLN A 417 -2.70 -0.89 -33.35
N TRP A 418 -3.90 -0.50 -32.94
CA TRP A 418 -4.34 -0.53 -31.53
C TRP A 418 -4.07 -1.86 -30.85
N ASN A 419 -4.21 -2.99 -31.53
CA ASN A 419 -3.91 -4.31 -30.97
C ASN A 419 -2.43 -4.48 -30.62
N ALA A 420 -1.51 -3.88 -31.37
CA ALA A 420 -0.09 -3.89 -31.02
C ALA A 420 0.18 -2.99 -29.81
N VAL A 421 -0.37 -1.77 -29.77
CA VAL A 421 -0.25 -0.85 -28.62
C VAL A 421 -0.74 -1.53 -27.33
N LYS A 422 -1.93 -2.09 -27.34
CA LYS A 422 -2.53 -2.80 -26.21
C LYS A 422 -1.62 -3.91 -25.70
N ARG A 423 -1.13 -4.75 -26.61
CA ARG A 423 -0.25 -5.87 -26.27
C ARG A 423 1.07 -5.40 -25.66
N TYR A 424 1.74 -4.44 -26.26
CA TYR A 424 3.02 -3.95 -25.76
C TYR A 424 2.87 -3.23 -24.42
N THR A 425 1.83 -2.42 -24.25
CA THR A 425 1.54 -1.75 -22.95
C THR A 425 1.31 -2.77 -21.86
N THR A 426 0.51 -3.82 -22.13
CA THR A 426 0.23 -4.89 -21.15
C THR A 426 1.52 -5.64 -20.78
N ILE A 427 2.33 -6.03 -21.77
CA ILE A 427 3.60 -6.73 -21.54
C ILE A 427 4.56 -5.84 -20.75
N LEU A 428 4.64 -4.54 -21.08
CA LEU A 428 5.48 -3.58 -20.38
C LEU A 428 5.07 -3.45 -18.91
N CYS A 429 3.78 -3.28 -18.63
CA CYS A 429 3.28 -3.18 -17.26
C CYS A 429 3.58 -4.45 -16.45
N ILE A 430 3.28 -5.62 -17.01
CA ILE A 430 3.55 -6.90 -16.34
C ILE A 430 5.06 -7.09 -16.15
N GLY A 431 5.87 -6.85 -17.16
CA GLY A 431 7.33 -6.97 -17.10
C GLY A 431 7.95 -6.05 -16.06
N ALA A 432 7.52 -4.79 -16.01
CA ALA A 432 7.96 -3.82 -15.00
C ALA A 432 7.60 -4.28 -13.59
N CYS A 433 6.36 -4.75 -13.36
CA CYS A 433 5.93 -5.27 -12.06
C CYS A 433 6.80 -6.46 -11.61
N LEU A 434 7.06 -7.42 -12.51
CA LEU A 434 7.88 -8.59 -12.22
C LEU A 434 9.35 -8.22 -11.94
N TYR A 435 9.90 -7.29 -12.72
CA TYR A 435 11.25 -6.77 -12.51
C TYR A 435 11.41 -6.16 -11.12
N TYR A 436 10.49 -5.27 -10.72
CA TYR A 436 10.52 -4.67 -9.40
C TYR A 436 10.30 -5.68 -8.28
N ALA A 437 9.39 -6.63 -8.45
CA ALA A 437 9.18 -7.70 -7.48
C ALA A 437 10.44 -8.55 -7.26
N TRP A 438 11.28 -8.70 -8.29
CA TRP A 438 12.52 -9.47 -8.20
C TRP A 438 13.67 -8.69 -7.58
N TYR A 439 13.92 -7.45 -8.04
CA TYR A 439 15.12 -6.69 -7.65
C TYR A 439 14.91 -5.79 -6.43
N TYR A 440 13.66 -5.56 -6.01
CA TYR A 440 13.37 -4.60 -4.94
C TYR A 440 12.41 -5.18 -3.89
N PRO A 441 12.83 -6.23 -3.13
CA PRO A 441 12.08 -6.63 -1.94
C PRO A 441 11.91 -5.42 -1.02
N PHE A 442 10.72 -5.25 -0.49
CA PHE A 442 10.40 -4.08 0.32
C PHE A 442 11.34 -3.97 1.54
N PHE A 443 12.00 -2.83 1.66
CA PHE A 443 12.97 -2.46 2.70
C PHE A 443 14.20 -3.37 2.86
N ASP A 444 14.37 -4.36 2.01
CA ASP A 444 15.56 -5.21 1.95
C ASP A 444 16.13 -5.24 0.53
N TYR A 445 16.22 -4.09 -0.10
CA TYR A 445 16.57 -3.88 -1.51
C TYR A 445 17.85 -4.61 -1.93
N HIS A 446 17.69 -5.83 -2.44
CA HIS A 446 18.75 -6.64 -3.02
C HIS A 446 18.16 -7.66 -3.99
N GLU A 447 19.00 -8.29 -4.84
CA GLU A 447 18.54 -9.35 -5.70
C GLU A 447 18.10 -10.57 -4.88
N ARG A 448 16.94 -11.14 -5.22
CA ARG A 448 16.41 -12.30 -4.50
C ARG A 448 17.29 -13.54 -4.62
N THR A 449 18.11 -13.63 -5.66
CA THR A 449 19.10 -14.71 -5.83
C THR A 449 20.09 -14.80 -4.69
N ASP A 450 20.41 -13.69 -4.03
CA ASP A 450 21.40 -13.62 -2.94
C ASP A 450 20.76 -13.78 -1.55
N MET A 451 19.43 -13.70 -1.47
CA MET A 451 18.66 -13.85 -0.23
C MET A 451 18.42 -15.33 0.10
N ARG A 452 19.45 -16.01 0.57
CA ARG A 452 19.44 -17.45 0.88
C ARG A 452 19.78 -17.77 2.33
N TYR A 453 20.10 -16.76 3.14
CA TYR A 453 20.58 -16.94 4.50
C TYR A 453 19.49 -16.56 5.50
N SER A 454 19.28 -17.43 6.49
CA SER A 454 18.31 -17.23 7.55
C SER A 454 18.92 -16.49 8.74
N VAL A 455 18.09 -15.71 9.41
CA VAL A 455 18.41 -15.17 10.73
C VAL A 455 18.06 -16.20 11.79
N ASN A 456 18.93 -16.39 12.79
CA ASN A 456 18.77 -17.37 13.86
C ASN A 456 17.72 -16.89 14.90
N SER A 457 16.47 -16.85 14.47
CA SER A 457 15.32 -16.50 15.29
C SER A 457 14.13 -17.38 14.93
N LYS A 458 13.45 -17.92 15.96
CA LYS A 458 12.23 -18.70 15.81
C LYS A 458 11.16 -17.94 15.02
N TYR A 459 11.02 -16.63 15.25
CA TYR A 459 9.99 -15.77 14.66
C TYR A 459 10.34 -15.26 13.24
N LEU A 460 11.58 -15.51 12.78
CA LEU A 460 12.03 -15.26 11.41
C LEU A 460 12.22 -16.54 10.60
N ARG A 461 11.75 -17.68 11.11
CA ARG A 461 11.83 -18.95 10.39
C ARG A 461 11.07 -18.84 9.06
N GLY A 462 11.76 -19.19 7.95
CA GLY A 462 11.21 -19.07 6.60
C GLY A 462 11.38 -17.67 5.98
N VAL A 463 12.11 -16.75 6.64
CA VAL A 463 12.50 -15.46 6.07
C VAL A 463 14.00 -15.46 5.79
N TYR A 464 14.38 -15.15 4.55
CA TYR A 464 15.75 -15.18 4.07
C TYR A 464 16.20 -13.78 3.61
N THR A 465 17.47 -13.47 3.88
CA THR A 465 18.13 -12.23 3.47
C THR A 465 19.54 -12.53 2.93
N THR A 466 20.39 -11.51 2.72
CA THR A 466 21.79 -11.72 2.31
C THR A 466 22.64 -12.26 3.47
N LYS A 467 23.81 -12.83 3.15
CA LYS A 467 24.73 -13.41 4.14
C LYS A 467 25.17 -12.37 5.18
N GLU A 468 25.53 -11.20 4.70
CA GLU A 468 26.03 -10.10 5.53
C GLU A 468 24.98 -9.61 6.51
N ARG A 469 23.73 -9.43 6.03
CA ARG A 469 22.58 -9.03 6.87
C ARG A 469 22.22 -10.07 7.91
N ALA A 470 22.20 -11.34 7.50
CA ALA A 470 21.95 -12.45 8.42
C ALA A 470 23.01 -12.52 9.52
N ASN A 471 24.30 -12.35 9.17
CA ASN A 471 25.40 -12.36 10.15
C ASN A 471 25.25 -11.22 11.16
N VAL A 472 25.07 -9.98 10.70
CA VAL A 472 24.89 -8.79 11.57
C VAL A 472 23.71 -8.97 12.53
N MET A 473 22.59 -9.53 12.05
CA MET A 473 21.44 -9.80 12.91
C MET A 473 21.68 -10.95 13.89
N ASN A 474 22.38 -11.99 13.48
CA ASN A 474 22.74 -13.11 14.36
C ASN A 474 23.68 -12.67 15.49
N GLU A 475 24.67 -11.82 15.20
CA GLU A 475 25.53 -11.21 16.21
C GLU A 475 24.70 -10.39 17.22
N LEU A 476 23.80 -9.51 16.72
CA LEU A 476 22.96 -8.68 17.58
C LEU A 476 22.06 -9.54 18.47
N ILE A 477 21.42 -10.58 17.91
CA ILE A 477 20.55 -11.50 18.67
C ILE A 477 21.35 -12.24 19.75
N SER A 478 22.51 -12.79 19.39
CA SER A 478 23.38 -13.51 20.33
C SER A 478 23.84 -12.63 21.49
N GLU A 479 24.32 -11.43 21.18
CA GLU A 479 24.80 -10.51 22.21
C GLU A 479 23.68 -9.96 23.08
N SER A 480 22.56 -9.54 22.48
CA SER A 480 21.43 -8.99 23.22
C SER A 480 20.80 -9.98 24.18
N SER A 481 20.84 -11.29 23.86
CA SER A 481 20.30 -12.34 24.75
C SER A 481 20.98 -12.43 26.12
N LYS A 482 22.15 -11.81 26.28
CA LYS A 482 22.85 -11.70 27.58
C LYS A 482 22.21 -10.66 28.50
N TYR A 483 21.47 -9.69 27.95
CA TYR A 483 20.97 -8.51 28.65
C TYR A 483 19.45 -8.40 28.68
N ILE A 484 18.74 -9.08 27.78
CA ILE A 484 17.28 -9.00 27.65
C ILE A 484 16.62 -10.38 27.63
N LYS A 485 15.45 -10.46 28.23
CA LYS A 485 14.57 -11.65 28.26
C LYS A 485 13.19 -11.30 27.72
N PRO A 486 12.40 -12.28 27.25
CA PRO A 486 11.00 -12.06 26.93
C PRO A 486 10.25 -11.39 28.10
N GLY A 487 9.49 -10.34 27.79
CA GLY A 487 8.76 -9.54 28.78
C GLY A 487 9.50 -8.34 29.35
N ASP A 488 10.83 -8.23 29.17
CA ASP A 488 11.59 -7.06 29.58
C ASP A 488 11.22 -5.83 28.72
N TYR A 489 11.40 -4.63 29.30
CA TYR A 489 11.28 -3.40 28.54
C TYR A 489 12.50 -3.19 27.64
N LEU A 490 12.24 -2.94 26.35
CA LEU A 490 13.25 -2.63 25.37
C LEU A 490 12.93 -1.35 24.62
N LEU A 491 13.92 -0.48 24.48
CA LEU A 491 13.87 0.66 23.55
C LEU A 491 14.68 0.35 22.28
N ALA A 492 13.99 -0.12 21.23
CA ALA A 492 14.58 -0.36 19.92
C ALA A 492 14.59 0.97 19.12
N TYR A 493 15.69 1.69 19.16
CA TYR A 493 15.85 3.03 18.59
C TYR A 493 16.74 2.95 17.34
N HIS A 494 16.42 3.45 16.20
CA HIS A 494 15.39 4.32 15.63
C HIS A 494 14.20 3.57 15.01
N SER A 495 14.46 2.74 13.96
CA SER A 495 13.46 2.16 13.06
C SER A 495 13.64 0.64 12.96
N MET A 496 13.70 -0.02 14.11
CA MET A 496 13.95 -1.46 14.19
C MET A 496 12.98 -2.19 15.14
N PRO A 497 11.67 -1.93 15.06
CA PRO A 497 10.69 -2.59 15.94
C PRO A 497 10.63 -4.11 15.76
N LEU A 498 11.17 -4.65 14.65
CA LEU A 498 11.31 -6.10 14.48
C LEU A 498 12.07 -6.74 15.64
N PHE A 499 12.98 -5.98 16.27
CA PHE A 499 13.75 -6.50 17.39
C PHE A 499 12.87 -6.72 18.63
N ASN A 500 11.92 -5.81 18.93
CA ASN A 500 10.90 -6.06 19.97
C ASN A 500 10.10 -7.33 19.68
N TYR A 501 9.69 -7.54 18.42
CA TYR A 501 8.91 -8.69 18.02
C TYR A 501 9.65 -10.01 18.21
N ILE A 502 10.89 -10.12 17.70
CA ILE A 502 11.65 -11.38 17.74
C ILE A 502 12.16 -11.73 19.14
N THR A 503 12.39 -10.75 20.01
CA THR A 503 12.79 -10.94 21.40
C THR A 503 11.62 -11.03 22.38
N ARG A 504 10.39 -10.76 21.90
CA ARG A 504 9.17 -10.70 22.72
C ARG A 504 9.27 -9.70 23.88
N THR A 505 9.97 -8.61 23.66
CA THR A 505 10.12 -7.53 24.63
C THR A 505 8.99 -6.52 24.51
N VAL A 506 8.76 -5.78 25.59
CA VAL A 506 7.72 -4.76 25.67
C VAL A 506 8.30 -3.41 25.23
N PRO A 507 7.69 -2.69 24.24
CA PRO A 507 8.13 -1.36 23.88
C PRO A 507 8.09 -0.36 25.04
N TYR A 508 9.19 0.35 25.27
CA TYR A 508 9.33 1.21 26.44
C TYR A 508 8.53 2.52 26.35
N VAL A 509 8.50 3.15 25.17
CA VAL A 509 7.91 4.49 24.96
C VAL A 509 6.51 4.46 24.31
N ARG A 510 5.70 3.45 24.60
CA ARG A 510 4.34 3.25 24.07
C ARG A 510 4.22 3.19 22.54
N ASN A 511 5.34 2.97 21.88
CA ASN A 511 5.49 2.81 20.45
C ASN A 511 6.75 1.98 20.15
N SER A 512 6.62 0.89 19.44
CA SER A 512 7.77 0.07 19.04
C SER A 512 8.65 0.76 17.98
N MET A 513 8.16 1.84 17.36
CA MET A 513 8.88 2.62 16.34
C MET A 513 8.97 4.10 16.72
N PRO A 514 9.86 4.49 17.65
CA PRO A 514 10.00 5.85 18.17
C PRO A 514 10.26 6.90 17.07
N TRP A 515 10.70 6.47 15.92
CA TRP A 515 10.92 7.31 14.75
C TRP A 515 9.66 8.08 14.28
N PHE A 516 8.47 7.60 14.58
CA PHE A 516 7.22 8.30 14.27
C PHE A 516 6.98 9.52 15.15
N TYR A 517 7.57 9.57 16.35
CA TYR A 517 7.42 10.71 17.23
C TYR A 517 8.19 11.94 16.73
N ASN A 518 7.64 13.13 16.92
CA ASN A 518 8.43 14.36 16.84
C ASN A 518 9.31 14.49 18.11
N THR A 519 10.25 15.41 18.10
CA THR A 519 11.23 15.58 19.19
C THR A 519 10.57 15.83 20.55
N SER A 520 9.56 16.69 20.61
CA SER A 520 8.87 17.06 21.86
C SER A 520 8.12 15.87 22.45
N VAL A 521 7.38 15.11 21.62
CA VAL A 521 6.66 13.91 22.05
C VAL A 521 7.65 12.82 22.48
N PHE A 522 8.73 12.62 21.74
CA PHE A 522 9.72 11.62 22.10
C PHE A 522 10.37 11.91 23.45
N ASN A 523 10.76 13.16 23.71
CA ASN A 523 11.30 13.56 24.99
C ASN A 523 10.31 13.39 26.16
N ALA A 524 9.04 13.78 25.94
CA ALA A 524 7.98 13.56 26.92
C ALA A 524 7.77 12.07 27.23
N GLU A 525 7.73 11.22 26.19
CA GLU A 525 7.54 9.77 26.34
C GLU A 525 8.71 9.10 27.08
N LEU A 526 9.96 9.51 26.85
CA LEU A 526 11.11 9.00 27.60
C LEU A 526 10.99 9.28 29.11
N ASN A 527 10.57 10.49 29.47
CA ASN A 527 10.40 10.87 30.89
C ASN A 527 9.21 10.13 31.52
N LEU A 528 8.04 10.14 30.85
CA LEU A 528 6.83 9.46 31.33
C LEU A 528 7.01 7.92 31.41
N ALA A 529 7.82 7.33 30.53
CA ALA A 529 8.07 5.90 30.55
C ALA A 529 8.74 5.46 31.86
N TYR A 530 9.75 6.19 32.34
CA TYR A 530 10.40 5.88 33.60
C TYR A 530 9.45 6.05 34.81
N GLU A 531 8.64 7.11 34.82
CA GLU A 531 7.65 7.31 35.88
C GLU A 531 6.62 6.16 35.95
N ARG A 532 6.23 5.64 34.80
CA ARG A 532 5.25 4.57 34.67
C ARG A 532 5.82 3.20 35.03
N THR A 533 7.01 2.86 34.51
CA THR A 533 7.57 1.50 34.62
C THR A 533 8.45 1.33 35.86
N LYS A 534 9.03 2.42 36.39
CA LYS A 534 10.04 2.45 37.46
C LYS A 534 11.30 1.61 37.14
N VAL A 535 11.45 1.22 35.88
CA VAL A 535 12.56 0.42 35.39
C VAL A 535 13.15 1.11 34.16
N LEU A 536 14.47 1.13 34.07
CA LEU A 536 15.19 1.59 32.88
C LEU A 536 15.31 0.42 31.88
N PRO A 537 15.04 0.64 30.58
CA PRO A 537 15.09 -0.41 29.57
C PRO A 537 16.54 -0.72 29.17
N VAL A 538 16.77 -1.89 28.60
CA VAL A 538 17.92 -2.05 27.70
C VAL A 538 17.61 -1.27 26.42
N ILE A 539 18.63 -0.62 25.85
CA ILE A 539 18.47 0.16 24.60
C ILE A 539 19.31 -0.50 23.52
N ILE A 540 18.68 -0.77 22.38
CA ILE A 540 19.39 -1.15 21.17
C ILE A 540 19.27 0.01 20.21
N ARG A 541 20.40 0.65 19.89
CA ARG A 541 20.46 1.82 19.03
C ARG A 541 20.97 1.44 17.64
N GLN A 542 20.20 1.78 16.63
CA GLN A 542 20.56 1.67 15.23
C GLN A 542 21.47 2.84 14.85
N LYS A 543 22.70 2.56 14.44
CA LYS A 543 23.69 3.57 14.05
C LYS A 543 23.50 4.06 12.62
N ARG A 544 22.89 3.26 11.77
CA ARG A 544 22.71 3.53 10.34
C ARG A 544 21.34 3.09 9.85
N LYS A 545 20.84 3.76 8.80
CA LYS A 545 19.55 3.45 8.18
C LYS A 545 19.58 2.10 7.48
N THR A 546 18.50 1.31 7.63
CA THR A 546 18.35 -0.03 7.04
C THR A 546 17.27 -0.09 5.93
N PHE A 547 16.63 1.01 5.58
CA PHE A 547 15.55 1.07 4.59
C PHE A 547 15.69 2.26 3.64
N GLY A 548 14.99 2.21 2.48
CA GLY A 548 15.08 3.21 1.42
C GLY A 548 16.38 3.08 0.60
N LYS A 549 16.61 4.00 -0.35
CA LYS A 549 17.80 3.95 -1.21
C LYS A 549 19.10 4.00 -0.42
N SER A 550 19.18 4.89 0.56
CA SER A 550 20.36 5.06 1.42
C SER A 550 20.60 3.89 2.39
N GLY A 551 19.57 3.09 2.68
CA GLY A 551 19.68 1.89 3.49
C GLY A 551 19.79 0.61 2.68
N SER A 552 19.73 0.67 1.34
CA SER A 552 19.72 -0.53 0.50
C SER A 552 21.02 -1.33 0.53
N ALA A 553 22.13 -0.71 0.91
CA ALA A 553 23.44 -1.34 0.95
C ALA A 553 23.86 -1.82 2.35
N TRP A 554 22.96 -1.69 3.36
CA TRP A 554 23.36 -2.18 4.69
C TRP A 554 23.75 -3.67 4.64
N PRO A 555 24.73 -4.13 5.39
CA PRO A 555 25.47 -3.39 6.41
C PRO A 555 26.63 -2.51 5.89
N ASP A 556 26.88 -2.44 4.59
CA ASP A 556 27.94 -1.61 4.03
C ASP A 556 27.64 -0.12 4.26
N PRO A 557 28.55 0.64 4.87
CA PRO A 557 28.37 2.07 5.09
C PRO A 557 28.50 2.95 3.84
N GLU A 558 29.17 2.49 2.80
CA GLU A 558 29.40 3.20 1.56
C GLU A 558 28.57 2.57 0.41
N PRO A 559 28.07 3.32 -0.53
CA PRO A 559 28.20 4.74 -0.86
C PRO A 559 26.99 5.60 -0.45
N PHE A 560 26.14 5.19 0.46
CA PHE A 560 24.81 5.80 0.67
C PHE A 560 24.72 6.59 1.99
N TYR A 561 25.58 7.58 2.19
CA TYR A 561 25.42 8.55 3.27
C TYR A 561 24.13 9.38 3.04
N ASP A 562 23.20 9.32 3.98
CA ASP A 562 21.95 10.08 3.94
C ASP A 562 22.00 11.25 4.95
N ALA A 563 22.59 12.36 4.51
CA ALA A 563 22.68 13.57 5.31
C ALA A 563 21.30 14.09 5.77
N ILE A 564 20.26 13.89 4.95
CA ILE A 564 18.89 14.30 5.27
C ILE A 564 18.36 13.48 6.45
N TRP A 565 18.59 12.17 6.45
CA TRP A 565 18.16 11.29 7.54
C TRP A 565 18.87 11.66 8.85
N TYR A 566 20.17 11.87 8.83
CA TYR A 566 20.94 12.28 10.01
C TYR A 566 20.48 13.65 10.53
N LYS A 567 20.36 14.65 9.67
CA LYS A 567 19.90 15.99 10.04
C LYS A 567 18.50 15.95 10.66
N LYS A 568 17.59 15.15 10.10
CA LYS A 568 16.21 15.01 10.59
C LYS A 568 16.15 14.32 11.96
N ASN A 569 17.06 13.41 12.26
CA ASN A 569 17.08 12.67 13.52
C ASN A 569 17.89 13.37 14.62
N ALA A 570 18.79 14.30 14.28
CA ALA A 570 19.67 14.96 15.23
C ALA A 570 18.98 15.54 16.49
N PRO A 571 17.81 16.18 16.42
CA PRO A 571 17.13 16.67 17.64
C PRO A 571 16.68 15.52 18.56
N ARG A 572 16.17 14.42 18.00
CA ARG A 572 15.78 13.23 18.79
C ARG A 572 16.98 12.49 19.33
N ASP A 573 18.08 12.42 18.57
CA ASP A 573 19.36 11.86 19.03
C ASP A 573 19.91 12.64 20.20
N SER A 574 19.76 13.97 20.20
CA SER A 574 20.12 14.82 21.34
C SER A 574 19.30 14.46 22.57
N CYS A 575 17.96 14.32 22.45
CA CYS A 575 17.12 13.87 23.56
C CYS A 575 17.52 12.48 24.08
N MET A 576 17.86 11.56 23.18
CA MET A 576 18.34 10.23 23.55
C MET A 576 19.68 10.32 24.31
N ASN A 577 20.64 11.10 23.83
CA ASN A 577 21.93 11.25 24.48
C ASN A 577 21.80 11.85 25.88
N ILE A 578 20.97 12.88 26.06
CA ILE A 578 20.66 13.45 27.39
C ILE A 578 20.05 12.38 28.31
N PHE A 579 19.12 11.55 27.80
CA PHE A 579 18.55 10.46 28.58
C PHE A 579 19.59 9.42 29.01
N LEU A 580 20.51 9.05 28.12
CA LEU A 580 21.59 8.11 28.39
C LEU A 580 22.55 8.64 29.46
N GLU A 581 23.00 9.90 29.33
CA GLU A 581 23.90 10.57 30.28
C GLU A 581 23.25 10.70 31.67
N LYS A 582 22.00 11.20 31.71
CA LYS A 582 21.25 11.39 32.97
C LYS A 582 21.09 10.10 33.75
N ASN A 583 20.94 8.96 33.08
CA ASN A 583 20.72 7.66 33.68
C ASN A 583 21.97 6.76 33.72
N ASN A 584 23.16 7.31 33.44
CA ASN A 584 24.46 6.62 33.51
C ASN A 584 24.49 5.30 32.69
N TYR A 585 23.97 5.32 31.46
CA TYR A 585 24.03 4.14 30.59
C TYR A 585 25.47 3.85 30.15
N SER A 586 25.76 2.55 30.03
CA SER A 586 27.06 2.06 29.52
C SER A 586 26.83 1.30 28.21
N LYS A 587 27.71 1.55 27.23
CA LYS A 587 27.76 0.75 26.01
C LYS A 587 28.48 -0.55 26.32
N VAL A 588 27.76 -1.68 26.16
CA VAL A 588 28.25 -3.02 26.46
C VAL A 588 28.67 -3.82 25.23
N TRP A 589 28.16 -3.43 24.06
CA TRP A 589 28.50 -4.05 22.80
C TRP A 589 28.15 -3.13 21.60
N GLU A 590 28.90 -3.28 20.50
CA GLU A 590 28.56 -2.67 19.21
C GLU A 590 29.12 -3.47 18.04
N ASN A 591 28.44 -3.35 16.89
CA ASN A 591 28.98 -3.71 15.58
C ASN A 591 28.83 -2.52 14.60
N GLN A 592 29.01 -2.76 13.31
CA GLN A 592 28.91 -1.70 12.29
C GLN A 592 27.51 -1.05 12.19
N MET A 593 26.44 -1.74 12.59
CA MET A 593 25.06 -1.29 12.42
C MET A 593 24.35 -0.92 13.71
N PHE A 594 24.69 -1.60 14.81
CA PHE A 594 23.95 -1.52 16.07
C PHE A 594 24.87 -1.40 17.27
N GLU A 595 24.35 -0.88 18.37
CA GLU A 595 24.97 -0.90 19.69
C GLU A 595 23.95 -1.25 20.77
N ILE A 596 24.42 -1.89 21.83
CA ILE A 596 23.64 -2.25 23.00
C ILE A 596 24.11 -1.39 24.18
N LEU A 597 23.15 -0.73 24.82
CA LEU A 597 23.35 0.15 25.96
C LEU A 597 22.53 -0.37 27.13
N THR A 598 23.15 -0.54 28.28
CA THR A 598 22.51 -1.02 29.51
C THR A 598 22.52 0.04 30.60
N PRO A 599 21.45 0.12 31.40
CA PRO A 599 21.46 0.98 32.59
C PRO A 599 22.46 0.43 33.61
N PRO A 600 22.87 1.24 34.62
CA PRO A 600 23.68 0.75 35.73
C PRO A 600 22.95 -0.38 36.44
N VAL A 601 23.71 -1.40 36.83
CA VAL A 601 23.15 -2.51 37.63
C VAL A 601 22.64 -1.91 38.94
N SER A 602 21.32 -1.99 39.20
CA SER A 602 20.77 -1.62 40.51
C SER A 602 21.42 -2.49 41.59
N LYS A 603 22.19 -1.85 42.44
CA LYS A 603 22.79 -2.51 43.60
C LYS A 603 21.71 -3.02 44.57
#